data_1652ccb75f9f6a63233b696bfbd7babd
#
_entry.id   1652ccb75f9f6a63233b696bfbd7babd
#
_cell.length_a   1.000
_cell.length_b   1.000
_cell.length_c   1.000
_cell.angle_alpha   90.00
_cell.angle_beta   90.00
_cell.angle_gamma   90.00
#
_symmetry.space_group_name_H-M   'P 1'
#
loop_
_entity.id
_entity.type
_entity.pdbx_description
1 polymer ?
#
loop_
_entity_poly.entity_id
_entity_poly.type
_entity_poly.pdbx_seq_one_letter_code
_entity_poly.pdbx_strand_id
1 'polypeptide(L)'
;MYKIGLIIVICILWSIWPQFGFRKDLQIIFCDVGQGDATLVQLGTFQLLVDGGPPNEKAIECLGRYVPFVDRTIELVVATHQDSDHIGGLNSVFANYHVRELVWNGEEKQTADFLTFSQAIQREQDSGMRVSIVAHASEINIGSNLVATYLFPRVARFSNATQVSHKCETHLQDITDTNSMTDMSSNDGSIALFIRYKQVTILLMGDQETTGELTLSCLGLLEPMTIVKVGHHGSKSSSSMEFVSQTQPEYAVISVGKNNRFGHPSPEVVSRYDLFRSVILRTDLLGSIELLSDGDRVWREKSLFDI
;
A
#
# COMPACT_ATOMS: atom_id res chain seq x y z
N MET A 1 18.83 50.23 -4.46
CA MET A 1 18.51 49.22 -3.45
C MET A 1 17.37 48.25 -3.88
N TYR A 2 16.28 48.70 -4.51
CA TYR A 2 15.14 47.79 -4.90
C TYR A 2 15.51 46.70 -5.92
N LYS A 3 16.46 46.95 -6.84
CA LYS A 3 16.89 45.96 -7.85
C LYS A 3 17.63 44.75 -7.24
N ILE A 4 18.41 44.96 -6.18
CA ILE A 4 19.14 43.89 -5.49
C ILE A 4 18.18 43.03 -4.67
N GLY A 5 17.22 43.68 -4.00
CA GLY A 5 16.16 42.92 -3.24
C GLY A 5 15.32 42.05 -4.17
N LEU A 6 14.96 42.51 -5.36
CA LEU A 6 14.20 41.73 -6.33
C LEU A 6 14.97 40.51 -6.84
N ILE A 7 16.28 40.67 -7.11
CA ILE A 7 17.16 39.58 -7.55
C ILE A 7 17.28 38.50 -6.47
N ILE A 8 17.45 38.90 -5.20
CA ILE A 8 17.52 37.96 -4.08
C ILE A 8 16.21 37.17 -3.93
N VAL A 9 15.06 37.86 -4.04
CA VAL A 9 13.73 37.18 -3.98
C VAL A 9 13.58 36.22 -5.14
N ILE A 10 13.98 36.58 -6.36
CA ILE A 10 13.92 35.68 -7.53
C ILE A 10 14.87 34.50 -7.35
N CYS A 11 16.08 34.69 -6.84
CA CYS A 11 17.00 33.58 -6.56
C CYS A 11 16.49 32.65 -5.47
N ILE A 12 15.85 33.17 -4.42
CA ILE A 12 15.20 32.37 -3.38
C ILE A 12 14.03 31.59 -3.98
N LEU A 13 13.16 32.22 -4.75
CA LEU A 13 12.06 31.54 -5.43
C LEU A 13 12.58 30.48 -6.42
N TRP A 14 13.65 30.71 -7.12
CA TRP A 14 14.28 29.76 -8.03
C TRP A 14 14.95 28.59 -7.31
N SER A 15 15.52 28.82 -6.12
CA SER A 15 16.09 27.74 -5.29
C SER A 15 15.03 26.88 -4.60
N ILE A 16 13.81 27.42 -4.39
CA ILE A 16 12.69 26.72 -3.78
C ILE A 16 11.81 26.04 -4.86
N TRP A 17 11.83 26.55 -6.11
CA TRP A 17 11.00 26.05 -7.23
C TRP A 17 11.10 24.54 -7.48
N PRO A 18 12.28 23.87 -7.41
CA PRO A 18 12.38 22.42 -7.56
C PRO A 18 11.63 21.63 -6.49
N GLN A 19 11.40 22.21 -5.31
CA GLN A 19 10.65 21.57 -4.22
C GLN A 19 9.13 21.61 -4.43
N PHE A 20 8.65 22.47 -5.36
CA PHE A 20 7.24 22.57 -5.73
C PHE A 20 6.88 21.82 -7.02
N GLY A 21 7.88 21.22 -7.68
CA GLY A 21 7.68 20.51 -8.96
C GLY A 21 7.22 19.08 -8.75
N PHE A 22 6.20 18.65 -9.50
CA PHE A 22 5.84 17.25 -9.60
C PHE A 22 7.01 16.46 -10.21
N ARG A 23 7.45 15.41 -9.52
CA ARG A 23 8.50 14.52 -10.03
C ARG A 23 7.95 13.73 -11.22
N LYS A 24 8.82 13.46 -12.19
CA LYS A 24 8.49 12.63 -13.36
C LYS A 24 8.62 11.14 -13.06
N ASP A 25 9.44 10.80 -12.07
CA ASP A 25 9.67 9.43 -11.63
C ASP A 25 8.53 8.97 -10.72
N LEU A 26 8.22 7.70 -10.77
CA LEU A 26 7.30 7.08 -9.82
C LEU A 26 7.94 7.14 -8.43
N GLN A 27 7.20 7.64 -7.46
CA GLN A 27 7.58 7.65 -6.05
C GLN A 27 6.72 6.64 -5.31
N ILE A 28 7.35 5.78 -4.53
CA ILE A 28 6.68 4.84 -3.63
C ILE A 28 7.19 5.13 -2.22
N ILE A 29 6.33 5.63 -1.37
CA ILE A 29 6.68 6.06 -0.02
C ILE A 29 5.93 5.19 1.00
N PHE A 30 6.69 4.42 1.78
CA PHE A 30 6.17 3.67 2.92
C PHE A 30 6.33 4.54 4.16
N CYS A 31 5.23 5.08 4.65
CA CYS A 31 5.23 6.04 5.76
C CYS A 31 5.53 5.36 7.10
N ASP A 32 6.40 5.94 7.92
CA ASP A 32 6.54 5.53 9.33
C ASP A 32 5.35 6.06 10.14
N VAL A 33 4.26 5.33 10.14
CA VAL A 33 3.07 5.63 10.95
C VAL A 33 3.11 5.00 12.35
N GLY A 34 4.21 4.35 12.71
CA GLY A 34 4.34 3.46 13.85
C GLY A 34 3.91 2.05 13.48
N GLN A 35 3.15 1.38 14.36
CA GLN A 35 2.55 0.10 13.99
C GLN A 35 1.36 0.35 13.08
N GLY A 36 1.40 -0.18 11.85
CA GLY A 36 0.37 -0.01 10.84
C GLY A 36 0.93 0.31 9.46
N ASP A 37 0.03 0.52 8.50
CA ASP A 37 0.37 0.76 7.10
C ASP A 37 -0.17 2.10 6.59
N ALA A 38 0.68 2.82 5.88
CA ALA A 38 0.30 3.89 4.98
C ALA A 38 1.33 3.95 3.85
N THR A 39 0.91 3.71 2.62
CA THR A 39 1.79 3.74 1.45
C THR A 39 1.27 4.74 0.44
N LEU A 40 2.07 5.76 0.14
CA LEU A 40 1.79 6.72 -0.92
C LEU A 40 2.51 6.31 -2.20
N VAL A 41 1.78 6.18 -3.29
CA VAL A 41 2.31 6.00 -4.64
C VAL A 41 1.97 7.24 -5.46
N GLN A 42 2.98 7.92 -6.00
CA GLN A 42 2.80 9.20 -6.67
C GLN A 42 3.50 9.21 -8.03
N LEU A 43 2.78 9.65 -9.07
CA LEU A 43 3.33 9.87 -10.40
C LEU A 43 2.78 11.20 -10.96
N GLY A 44 3.64 12.18 -11.12
CA GLY A 44 3.21 13.53 -11.51
C GLY A 44 2.23 14.11 -10.49
N THR A 45 1.00 14.42 -10.93
CA THR A 45 -0.09 14.94 -10.09
C THR A 45 -1.04 13.86 -9.58
N PHE A 46 -0.79 12.61 -9.87
CA PHE A 46 -1.64 11.51 -9.41
C PHE A 46 -1.09 10.97 -8.10
N GLN A 47 -1.94 10.90 -7.09
CA GLN A 47 -1.66 10.30 -5.79
C GLN A 47 -2.61 9.13 -5.52
N LEU A 48 -2.01 7.99 -5.18
CA LEU A 48 -2.68 6.82 -4.62
C LEU A 48 -2.18 6.63 -3.20
N LEU A 49 -3.08 6.68 -2.24
CA LEU A 49 -2.78 6.31 -0.85
C LEU A 49 -3.39 4.94 -0.54
N VAL A 50 -2.57 4.01 -0.09
CA VAL A 50 -3.01 2.70 0.39
C VAL A 50 -2.87 2.68 1.90
N ASP A 51 -4.00 2.59 2.58
CA ASP A 51 -4.16 2.72 4.03
C ASP A 51 -3.72 4.08 4.60
N GLY A 52 -4.05 4.35 5.85
CA GLY A 52 -3.78 5.60 6.55
C GLY A 52 -3.09 5.43 7.90
N GLY A 53 -2.73 4.19 8.25
CA GLY A 53 -2.13 3.90 9.54
C GLY A 53 -3.11 3.98 10.72
N PRO A 54 -2.58 3.92 11.95
CA PRO A 54 -3.36 4.04 13.17
C PRO A 54 -3.98 5.44 13.34
N PRO A 55 -4.92 5.64 14.28
CA PRO A 55 -5.57 6.93 14.51
C PRO A 55 -4.62 7.93 15.17
N ASN A 56 -3.63 8.37 14.42
CA ASN A 56 -2.66 9.41 14.77
C ASN A 56 -2.37 10.30 13.56
N GLU A 57 -1.57 11.35 13.74
CA GLU A 57 -1.30 12.34 12.70
C GLU A 57 -0.12 11.97 11.78
N LYS A 58 0.51 10.81 11.96
CA LYS A 58 1.73 10.46 11.23
C LYS A 58 1.53 10.28 9.73
N ALA A 59 0.36 9.77 9.31
CA ALA A 59 0.02 9.70 7.89
C ALA A 59 -0.04 11.11 7.27
N ILE A 60 -0.66 12.07 7.96
CA ILE A 60 -0.70 13.48 7.53
C ILE A 60 0.69 14.12 7.52
N GLU A 61 1.52 13.85 8.52
CA GLU A 61 2.90 14.31 8.54
C GLU A 61 3.70 13.76 7.35
N CYS A 62 3.50 12.49 7.02
CA CYS A 62 4.10 11.86 5.86
C CYS A 62 3.61 12.50 4.56
N LEU A 63 2.29 12.59 4.36
CA LEU A 63 1.71 13.23 3.17
C LEU A 63 2.16 14.68 3.03
N GLY A 64 2.20 15.45 4.12
CA GLY A 64 2.69 16.84 4.12
C GLY A 64 4.15 17.00 3.73
N ARG A 65 4.97 15.93 3.84
CA ARG A 65 6.37 15.92 3.41
C ARG A 65 6.53 15.61 1.93
N TYR A 66 5.71 14.71 1.38
CA TYR A 66 5.92 14.15 0.04
C TYR A 66 4.93 14.67 -1.00
N VAL A 67 3.70 15.02 -0.61
CA VAL A 67 2.73 15.65 -1.52
C VAL A 67 3.06 17.14 -1.63
N PRO A 68 3.15 17.71 -2.86
CA PRO A 68 3.39 19.14 -3.03
C PRO A 68 2.38 19.99 -2.26
N PHE A 69 2.84 20.99 -1.54
CA PHE A 69 1.99 21.84 -0.67
C PHE A 69 0.77 22.46 -1.39
N VAL A 70 0.91 22.73 -2.68
CA VAL A 70 -0.16 23.29 -3.52
C VAL A 70 -1.18 22.26 -3.97
N ASP A 71 -0.86 20.98 -3.83
CA ASP A 71 -1.75 19.89 -4.16
C ASP A 71 -2.47 19.39 -2.90
N ARG A 72 -3.77 19.47 -2.91
CA ARG A 72 -4.64 19.03 -1.81
C ARG A 72 -5.60 17.93 -2.25
N THR A 73 -5.29 17.28 -3.37
CA THR A 73 -6.11 16.21 -3.91
C THR A 73 -5.38 14.88 -3.77
N ILE A 74 -6.10 13.84 -3.36
CA ILE A 74 -5.67 12.44 -3.49
C ILE A 74 -6.67 11.79 -4.45
N GLU A 75 -6.18 11.32 -5.59
CA GLU A 75 -7.05 10.78 -6.63
C GLU A 75 -7.70 9.48 -6.19
N LEU A 76 -6.97 8.65 -5.44
CA LEU A 76 -7.42 7.34 -5.03
C LEU A 76 -6.91 6.99 -3.64
N VAL A 77 -7.82 6.58 -2.78
CA VAL A 77 -7.50 5.92 -1.51
C VAL A 77 -7.94 4.47 -1.60
N VAL A 78 -7.09 3.55 -1.18
CA VAL A 78 -7.43 2.13 -1.02
C VAL A 78 -7.35 1.81 0.47
N ALA A 79 -8.45 1.38 1.08
CA ALA A 79 -8.46 0.82 2.43
C ALA A 79 -8.46 -0.70 2.31
N THR A 80 -7.33 -1.33 2.64
CA THR A 80 -7.12 -2.76 2.40
C THR A 80 -8.06 -3.61 3.24
N HIS A 81 -8.20 -3.28 4.52
CA HIS A 81 -9.12 -3.91 5.47
C HIS A 81 -9.38 -2.95 6.66
N GLN A 82 -10.27 -3.33 7.60
CA GLN A 82 -10.83 -2.40 8.60
C GLN A 82 -10.13 -2.43 9.94
N ASP A 83 -8.88 -2.85 10.03
CA ASP A 83 -8.15 -2.76 11.28
C ASP A 83 -7.68 -1.33 11.56
N SER A 84 -7.65 -0.99 12.84
CA SER A 84 -7.38 0.37 13.31
C SER A 84 -6.05 0.93 12.82
N ASP A 85 -5.05 0.07 12.68
CA ASP A 85 -3.70 0.41 12.21
C ASP A 85 -3.60 0.53 10.69
N HIS A 86 -4.73 0.42 9.97
CA HIS A 86 -4.88 0.67 8.53
C HIS A 86 -5.83 1.82 8.24
N ILE A 87 -7.02 1.84 8.87
CA ILE A 87 -8.04 2.86 8.55
C ILE A 87 -8.05 4.04 9.52
N GLY A 88 -7.42 3.92 10.70
CA GLY A 88 -7.55 4.90 11.78
C GLY A 88 -7.13 6.32 11.38
N GLY A 89 -6.04 6.44 10.63
CA GLY A 89 -5.53 7.73 10.15
C GLY A 89 -6.27 8.30 8.95
N LEU A 90 -7.09 7.52 8.23
CA LEU A 90 -7.83 7.99 7.05
C LEU A 90 -8.80 9.12 7.38
N ASN A 91 -9.32 9.18 8.62
CA ASN A 91 -10.17 10.29 9.06
C ASN A 91 -9.43 11.64 8.98
N SER A 92 -8.17 11.68 9.41
CA SER A 92 -7.32 12.87 9.29
C SER A 92 -6.97 13.16 7.83
N VAL A 93 -6.79 12.14 7.01
CA VAL A 93 -6.56 12.31 5.56
C VAL A 93 -7.76 12.98 4.92
N PHE A 94 -8.96 12.49 5.13
CA PHE A 94 -10.22 13.06 4.58
C PHE A 94 -10.45 14.50 5.07
N ALA A 95 -10.06 14.83 6.29
CA ALA A 95 -10.19 16.17 6.81
C ALA A 95 -9.20 17.19 6.19
N ASN A 96 -8.09 16.74 5.62
CA ASN A 96 -6.99 17.60 5.14
C ASN A 96 -6.80 17.57 3.63
N TYR A 97 -7.31 16.55 2.93
CA TYR A 97 -7.19 16.35 1.49
C TYR A 97 -8.55 16.10 0.87
N HIS A 98 -8.74 16.58 -0.35
CA HIS A 98 -9.89 16.21 -1.16
C HIS A 98 -9.64 14.86 -1.81
N VAL A 99 -10.32 13.81 -1.35
CA VAL A 99 -10.23 12.46 -1.91
C VAL A 99 -11.27 12.29 -3.02
N ARG A 100 -10.84 11.92 -4.23
CA ARG A 100 -11.75 11.73 -5.37
C ARG A 100 -12.46 10.39 -5.33
N GLU A 101 -11.73 9.34 -4.93
CA GLU A 101 -12.28 7.98 -4.88
C GLU A 101 -11.69 7.19 -3.71
N LEU A 102 -12.56 6.48 -3.01
CA LEU A 102 -12.21 5.46 -2.03
C LEU A 102 -12.60 4.09 -2.57
N VAL A 103 -11.66 3.17 -2.51
CA VAL A 103 -11.87 1.74 -2.78
C VAL A 103 -11.58 0.96 -1.51
N TRP A 104 -12.49 0.04 -1.15
CA TRP A 104 -12.32 -0.78 0.04
C TRP A 104 -12.96 -2.16 -0.14
N ASN A 105 -12.73 -3.08 0.80
CA ASN A 105 -13.21 -4.47 0.68
C ASN A 105 -14.69 -4.67 1.12
N GLY A 106 -15.35 -3.63 1.64
CA GLY A 106 -16.77 -3.69 2.01
C GLY A 106 -17.06 -4.42 3.33
N GLU A 107 -16.04 -4.81 4.10
CA GLU A 107 -16.25 -5.47 5.39
C GLU A 107 -16.55 -4.46 6.50
N GLU A 108 -17.57 -4.75 7.31
CA GLU A 108 -17.93 -3.91 8.44
C GLU A 108 -17.43 -4.50 9.76
N LYS A 109 -16.93 -3.64 10.64
CA LYS A 109 -16.53 -4.00 12.01
C LYS A 109 -17.28 -3.18 13.04
N GLN A 110 -17.48 -3.78 14.23
CA GLN A 110 -18.12 -3.11 15.37
C GLN A 110 -17.06 -2.45 16.29
N THR A 111 -16.12 -1.72 15.69
CA THR A 111 -15.06 -0.99 16.42
C THR A 111 -15.30 0.51 16.35
N ALA A 112 -14.80 1.26 17.34
CA ALA A 112 -14.92 2.72 17.35
C ALA A 112 -14.25 3.37 16.14
N ASP A 113 -13.08 2.84 15.72
CA ASP A 113 -12.34 3.36 14.58
C ASP A 113 -13.08 3.11 13.27
N PHE A 114 -13.70 1.92 13.09
CA PHE A 114 -14.54 1.65 11.93
C PHE A 114 -15.79 2.55 11.89
N LEU A 115 -16.46 2.76 13.03
CA LEU A 115 -17.62 3.66 13.08
C LEU A 115 -17.23 5.09 12.69
N THR A 116 -16.06 5.57 13.16
CA THR A 116 -15.55 6.90 12.80
C THR A 116 -15.20 6.97 11.31
N PHE A 117 -14.56 5.94 10.78
CA PHE A 117 -14.25 5.81 9.34
C PHE A 117 -15.52 5.78 8.48
N SER A 118 -16.52 4.98 8.86
CA SER A 118 -17.81 4.90 8.16
C SER A 118 -18.53 6.26 8.12
N GLN A 119 -18.52 7.00 9.24
CA GLN A 119 -19.09 8.35 9.29
C GLN A 119 -18.29 9.33 8.41
N ALA A 120 -16.97 9.19 8.33
CA ALA A 120 -16.15 10.01 7.46
C ALA A 120 -16.45 9.70 5.98
N ILE A 121 -16.56 8.44 5.61
CA ILE A 121 -16.97 8.02 4.26
C ILE A 121 -18.30 8.70 3.87
N GLN A 122 -19.30 8.66 4.72
CA GLN A 122 -20.60 9.26 4.42
C GLN A 122 -20.48 10.77 4.17
N ARG A 123 -19.73 11.50 5.01
CA ARG A 123 -19.50 12.95 4.82
C ARG A 123 -18.79 13.26 3.51
N GLU A 124 -17.77 12.46 3.17
CA GLU A 124 -17.02 12.66 1.93
C GLU A 124 -17.84 12.29 0.68
N GLN A 125 -18.70 11.27 0.76
CA GLN A 125 -19.65 10.95 -0.31
C GLN A 125 -20.64 12.10 -0.55
N ASP A 126 -21.17 12.69 0.52
CA ASP A 126 -22.04 13.86 0.43
C ASP A 126 -21.32 15.07 -0.18
N SER A 127 -19.97 15.11 -0.09
CA SER A 127 -19.09 16.12 -0.70
C SER A 127 -18.60 15.75 -2.11
N GLY A 128 -18.98 14.58 -2.64
CA GLY A 128 -18.70 14.14 -4.01
C GLY A 128 -17.61 13.07 -4.17
N MET A 129 -17.07 12.52 -3.08
CA MET A 129 -16.16 11.37 -3.16
C MET A 129 -16.90 10.14 -3.70
N ARG A 130 -16.31 9.47 -4.68
CA ARG A 130 -16.81 8.16 -5.12
C ARG A 130 -16.33 7.08 -4.16
N VAL A 131 -17.21 6.13 -3.86
CA VAL A 131 -16.88 4.97 -3.02
C VAL A 131 -17.21 3.70 -3.78
N SER A 132 -16.23 2.82 -3.88
CA SER A 132 -16.32 1.55 -4.60
C SER A 132 -15.91 0.39 -3.68
N ILE A 133 -16.63 -0.71 -3.79
CA ILE A 133 -16.30 -1.96 -3.08
C ILE A 133 -15.65 -2.91 -4.09
N VAL A 134 -14.47 -3.42 -3.75
CA VAL A 134 -13.81 -4.46 -4.55
C VAL A 134 -14.47 -5.79 -4.29
N ALA A 135 -15.17 -6.32 -5.28
CA ALA A 135 -15.79 -7.64 -5.21
C ALA A 135 -15.00 -8.73 -5.96
N HIS A 136 -14.09 -8.34 -6.84
CA HIS A 136 -13.26 -9.23 -7.67
C HIS A 136 -12.08 -8.44 -8.23
N ALA A 137 -11.10 -9.16 -8.79
CA ALA A 137 -9.94 -8.51 -9.41
C ALA A 137 -10.41 -7.52 -10.49
N SER A 138 -9.94 -6.27 -10.36
CA SER A 138 -10.27 -5.19 -11.30
C SER A 138 -9.08 -4.27 -11.48
N GLU A 139 -8.96 -3.67 -12.67
CA GLU A 139 -7.86 -2.80 -13.03
C GLU A 139 -8.27 -1.34 -13.06
N ILE A 140 -7.37 -0.49 -12.59
CA ILE A 140 -7.42 0.96 -12.82
C ILE A 140 -6.20 1.37 -13.64
N ASN A 141 -6.46 1.94 -14.80
CA ASN A 141 -5.41 2.53 -15.62
C ASN A 141 -5.14 3.97 -15.17
N ILE A 142 -3.93 4.20 -14.69
CA ILE A 142 -3.45 5.49 -14.21
C ILE A 142 -2.50 6.07 -15.27
N GLY A 143 -3.07 6.55 -16.37
CA GLY A 143 -2.27 7.01 -17.51
C GLY A 143 -1.68 5.86 -18.35
N SER A 144 -0.79 6.19 -19.29
CA SER A 144 -0.30 5.24 -20.30
C SER A 144 0.66 4.17 -19.81
N ASN A 145 1.24 4.34 -18.60
CA ASN A 145 2.35 3.50 -18.14
C ASN A 145 2.21 2.99 -16.70
N LEU A 146 1.16 3.38 -15.99
CA LEU A 146 0.89 2.96 -14.61
C LEU A 146 -0.48 2.27 -14.56
N VAL A 147 -0.49 1.01 -14.18
CA VAL A 147 -1.69 0.20 -13.98
C VAL A 147 -1.71 -0.32 -12.58
N ALA A 148 -2.83 -0.17 -11.90
CA ALA A 148 -3.08 -0.79 -10.60
C ALA A 148 -4.16 -1.85 -10.72
N THR A 149 -3.91 -3.04 -10.21
CA THR A 149 -4.86 -4.15 -10.20
C THR A 149 -5.15 -4.54 -8.76
N TYR A 150 -6.42 -4.47 -8.37
CA TYR A 150 -6.85 -4.99 -7.08
C TYR A 150 -6.89 -6.52 -7.16
N LEU A 151 -6.13 -7.17 -6.31
CA LEU A 151 -6.14 -8.61 -6.13
C LEU A 151 -6.89 -8.89 -4.81
N PHE A 152 -8.13 -9.30 -4.92
CA PHE A 152 -8.94 -9.60 -3.75
C PHE A 152 -9.09 -11.12 -3.62
N PRO A 153 -8.71 -11.72 -2.47
CA PRO A 153 -8.71 -13.16 -2.31
C PRO A 153 -10.11 -13.80 -2.25
N ARG A 154 -11.16 -13.00 -2.03
CA ARG A 154 -12.54 -13.47 -2.08
C ARG A 154 -12.99 -13.65 -3.51
N VAL A 155 -12.78 -14.83 -4.02
CA VAL A 155 -13.02 -15.15 -5.42
C VAL A 155 -14.48 -15.52 -5.66
N ALA A 156 -15.19 -14.65 -6.36
CA ALA A 156 -16.39 -15.08 -7.06
C ALA A 156 -15.97 -15.79 -8.36
N ARG A 157 -16.01 -17.12 -8.37
CA ARG A 157 -15.94 -18.02 -9.53
C ARG A 157 -14.91 -17.65 -10.61
N PHE A 158 -13.69 -18.14 -10.49
CA PHE A 158 -12.79 -18.24 -11.63
C PHE A 158 -13.22 -19.39 -12.54
N SER A 159 -13.87 -19.09 -13.65
CA SER A 159 -14.38 -20.08 -14.60
C SER A 159 -13.32 -20.64 -15.56
N ASN A 160 -12.04 -20.22 -15.48
CA ASN A 160 -11.03 -20.53 -16.49
C ASN A 160 -9.68 -21.04 -15.96
N ALA A 161 -9.60 -21.57 -14.72
CA ALA A 161 -8.36 -22.21 -14.25
C ALA A 161 -8.16 -23.56 -14.94
N THR A 162 -7.50 -23.57 -16.08
CA THR A 162 -7.07 -24.79 -16.75
C THR A 162 -5.83 -25.34 -16.06
N GLN A 163 -5.93 -26.51 -15.44
CA GLN A 163 -4.89 -27.28 -14.73
C GLN A 163 -4.40 -26.66 -13.42
N VAL A 164 -5.25 -26.67 -12.40
CA VAL A 164 -4.92 -26.36 -11.01
C VAL A 164 -4.40 -27.62 -10.33
N SER A 165 -3.37 -27.51 -9.46
CA SER A 165 -2.93 -28.63 -8.64
C SER A 165 -4.05 -29.09 -7.68
N HIS A 166 -4.07 -30.36 -7.26
CA HIS A 166 -5.08 -30.84 -6.30
C HIS A 166 -5.12 -30.03 -5.00
N LYS A 167 -3.96 -29.52 -4.53
CA LYS A 167 -3.86 -28.60 -3.38
C LYS A 167 -4.64 -27.31 -3.63
N CYS A 168 -4.51 -26.74 -4.82
CA CYS A 168 -5.22 -25.52 -5.20
C CYS A 168 -6.72 -25.76 -5.43
N GLU A 169 -7.13 -26.91 -6.00
CA GLU A 169 -8.55 -27.25 -6.15
C GLU A 169 -9.24 -27.30 -4.79
N THR A 170 -8.65 -28.01 -3.82
CA THR A 170 -9.19 -28.09 -2.46
C THR A 170 -9.24 -26.71 -1.80
N HIS A 171 -8.15 -25.96 -1.86
CA HIS A 171 -8.08 -24.63 -1.25
C HIS A 171 -9.11 -23.66 -1.86
N LEU A 172 -9.23 -23.62 -3.20
CA LEU A 172 -10.20 -22.76 -3.87
C LEU A 172 -11.65 -23.19 -3.62
N GLN A 173 -11.91 -24.50 -3.45
CA GLN A 173 -13.22 -24.99 -3.04
C GLN A 173 -13.57 -24.54 -1.61
N ASP A 174 -12.63 -24.66 -0.69
CA ASP A 174 -12.82 -24.27 0.71
C ASP A 174 -13.17 -22.77 0.84
N ILE A 175 -12.49 -21.90 0.10
CA ILE A 175 -12.76 -20.45 0.16
C ILE A 175 -13.98 -20.00 -0.66
N THR A 176 -14.49 -20.83 -1.58
CA THR A 176 -15.70 -20.54 -2.37
C THR A 176 -16.97 -21.10 -1.74
N ASP A 177 -16.85 -22.02 -0.80
CA ASP A 177 -18.01 -22.52 -0.04
C ASP A 177 -18.51 -21.39 0.88
N THR A 178 -19.78 -21.01 0.69
CA THR A 178 -20.41 -19.88 1.42
C THR A 178 -20.40 -20.05 2.94
N ASN A 179 -20.27 -21.30 3.44
CA ASN A 179 -20.14 -21.59 4.86
C ASN A 179 -18.72 -21.35 5.40
N SER A 180 -17.68 -21.42 4.57
CA SER A 180 -16.29 -21.18 4.98
C SER A 180 -15.86 -19.72 4.87
N MET A 181 -16.62 -18.89 4.12
CA MET A 181 -16.33 -17.45 4.02
C MET A 181 -16.45 -16.70 5.35
N THR A 182 -17.15 -17.26 6.33
CA THR A 182 -17.25 -16.72 7.70
C THR A 182 -16.01 -17.01 8.55
N ASP A 183 -15.15 -17.93 8.10
CA ASP A 183 -13.97 -18.39 8.86
C ASP A 183 -12.65 -17.75 8.39
N MET A 184 -12.66 -16.95 7.30
CA MET A 184 -11.48 -16.19 6.88
C MET A 184 -11.19 -15.10 7.92
N SER A 185 -9.92 -14.97 8.29
CA SER A 185 -9.48 -13.86 9.13
C SER A 185 -9.74 -12.53 8.43
N SER A 186 -9.95 -11.46 9.19
CA SER A 186 -10.05 -10.10 8.63
C SER A 186 -8.83 -9.74 7.79
N ASN A 187 -7.66 -10.24 8.20
CA ASN A 187 -6.40 -10.00 7.52
C ASN A 187 -6.38 -10.62 6.12
N ASP A 188 -6.83 -11.88 5.98
CA ASP A 188 -6.98 -12.53 4.67
C ASP A 188 -8.06 -11.89 3.79
N GLY A 189 -8.91 -11.04 4.36
CA GLY A 189 -9.81 -10.15 3.64
C GLY A 189 -9.16 -8.88 3.08
N SER A 190 -7.88 -8.62 3.34
CA SER A 190 -7.16 -7.45 2.83
C SER A 190 -7.11 -7.42 1.31
N ILE A 191 -7.30 -6.25 0.73
CA ILE A 191 -7.02 -6.03 -0.70
C ILE A 191 -5.50 -6.07 -0.90
N ALA A 192 -5.00 -7.05 -1.64
CA ALA A 192 -3.67 -6.97 -2.20
C ALA A 192 -3.71 -6.11 -3.46
N LEU A 193 -2.77 -5.17 -3.59
CA LEU A 193 -2.70 -4.27 -4.73
C LEU A 193 -1.43 -4.53 -5.54
N PHE A 194 -1.62 -4.98 -6.78
CA PHE A 194 -0.54 -5.12 -7.75
C PHE A 194 -0.45 -3.84 -8.59
N ILE A 195 0.73 -3.25 -8.67
CA ILE A 195 1.00 -2.05 -9.45
C ILE A 195 2.11 -2.35 -10.44
N ARG A 196 1.86 -2.02 -11.70
CA ARG A 196 2.87 -2.10 -12.77
C ARG A 196 3.16 -0.71 -13.32
N TYR A 197 4.42 -0.33 -13.28
CA TYR A 197 4.93 0.86 -13.94
C TYR A 197 6.04 0.47 -14.92
N LYS A 198 5.70 0.38 -16.20
CA LYS A 198 6.56 -0.19 -17.26
C LYS A 198 7.10 -1.58 -16.87
N GLN A 199 8.41 -1.73 -16.57
CA GLN A 199 9.04 -2.97 -16.15
C GLN A 199 9.02 -3.21 -14.63
N VAL A 200 8.69 -2.17 -13.87
CA VAL A 200 8.68 -2.25 -12.39
C VAL A 200 7.34 -2.77 -11.89
N THR A 201 7.40 -3.79 -11.06
CA THR A 201 6.25 -4.44 -10.44
C THR A 201 6.28 -4.26 -8.93
N ILE A 202 5.15 -3.87 -8.36
CA ILE A 202 4.99 -3.59 -6.93
C ILE A 202 3.78 -4.38 -6.44
N LEU A 203 3.94 -5.11 -5.35
CA LEU A 203 2.85 -5.83 -4.69
C LEU A 203 2.72 -5.33 -3.25
N LEU A 204 1.58 -4.71 -2.94
CA LEU A 204 1.22 -4.27 -1.59
C LEU A 204 0.23 -5.27 -1.02
N MET A 205 0.64 -6.01 0.02
CA MET A 205 -0.10 -7.16 0.52
C MET A 205 -1.16 -6.80 1.57
N GLY A 206 -1.20 -5.54 2.07
CA GLY A 206 -1.98 -5.25 3.28
C GLY A 206 -1.56 -6.18 4.41
N ASP A 207 -2.52 -6.81 5.06
CA ASP A 207 -2.26 -7.79 6.10
C ASP A 207 -2.56 -9.23 5.70
N GLN A 208 -2.48 -9.51 4.38
CA GLN A 208 -2.62 -10.87 3.85
C GLN A 208 -1.70 -11.85 4.58
N GLU A 209 -2.27 -12.96 4.97
CA GLU A 209 -1.60 -14.09 5.59
C GLU A 209 -1.41 -15.25 4.59
N THR A 210 -0.94 -16.38 5.08
CA THR A 210 -0.63 -17.55 4.23
C THR A 210 -1.82 -18.04 3.41
N THR A 211 -3.05 -17.88 3.90
CA THR A 211 -4.28 -18.27 3.19
C THR A 211 -4.47 -17.41 1.93
N GLY A 212 -4.37 -16.09 2.08
CA GLY A 212 -4.48 -15.16 0.96
C GLY A 212 -3.31 -15.31 -0.03
N GLU A 213 -2.08 -15.50 0.46
CA GLU A 213 -0.91 -15.77 -0.37
C GLU A 213 -1.10 -17.04 -1.22
N LEU A 214 -1.61 -18.13 -0.62
CA LEU A 214 -1.92 -19.36 -1.34
C LEU A 214 -3.01 -19.15 -2.38
N THR A 215 -4.02 -18.32 -2.06
CA THR A 215 -5.08 -17.97 -3.01
C THR A 215 -4.48 -17.27 -4.24
N LEU A 216 -3.65 -16.24 -4.04
CA LEU A 216 -2.99 -15.53 -5.14
C LEU A 216 -2.10 -16.46 -5.97
N SER A 217 -1.36 -17.36 -5.32
CA SER A 217 -0.55 -18.39 -5.97
C SER A 217 -1.39 -19.33 -6.82
N CYS A 218 -2.48 -19.88 -6.25
CA CYS A 218 -3.37 -20.81 -6.94
C CYS A 218 -4.10 -20.19 -8.14
N LEU A 219 -4.31 -18.87 -8.11
CA LEU A 219 -4.88 -18.12 -9.22
C LEU A 219 -3.85 -17.74 -10.29
N GLY A 220 -2.57 -18.05 -10.07
CA GLY A 220 -1.49 -17.68 -10.99
C GLY A 220 -1.25 -16.16 -11.06
N LEU A 221 -1.55 -15.44 -9.98
CA LEU A 221 -1.43 -13.98 -9.90
C LEU A 221 -0.07 -13.53 -9.34
N LEU A 222 0.78 -14.47 -8.91
CA LEU A 222 2.12 -14.18 -8.43
C LEU A 222 3.15 -14.35 -9.55
N GLU A 223 4.04 -13.39 -9.65
CA GLU A 223 5.18 -13.37 -10.55
C GLU A 223 6.40 -12.76 -9.82
N PRO A 224 7.63 -12.81 -10.35
CA PRO A 224 8.74 -12.07 -9.78
C PRO A 224 8.43 -10.56 -9.66
N MET A 225 8.65 -10.02 -8.47
CA MET A 225 8.31 -8.63 -8.12
C MET A 225 9.56 -7.78 -7.95
N THR A 226 9.49 -6.51 -8.31
CA THR A 226 10.54 -5.56 -7.97
C THR A 226 10.42 -5.15 -6.50
N ILE A 227 9.21 -4.85 -6.04
CA ILE A 227 8.95 -4.42 -4.66
C ILE A 227 7.78 -5.24 -4.10
N VAL A 228 7.95 -5.77 -2.90
CA VAL A 228 6.85 -6.33 -2.09
C VAL A 228 6.77 -5.57 -0.77
N LYS A 229 5.62 -4.96 -0.48
CA LYS A 229 5.26 -4.61 0.90
C LYS A 229 4.83 -5.91 1.58
N VAL A 230 5.58 -6.30 2.57
CA VAL A 230 5.41 -7.56 3.30
C VAL A 230 4.07 -7.59 4.02
N GLY A 231 3.34 -8.69 3.90
CA GLY A 231 2.02 -8.87 4.54
C GLY A 231 2.12 -8.85 6.06
N HIS A 232 1.09 -8.33 6.70
CA HIS A 232 0.87 -8.32 8.15
C HIS A 232 2.12 -7.94 8.95
N HIS A 233 2.78 -6.85 8.54
CA HIS A 233 3.97 -6.27 9.18
C HIS A 233 5.11 -7.25 9.42
N GLY A 234 5.18 -8.34 8.66
CA GLY A 234 6.13 -9.42 8.85
C GLY A 234 5.76 -10.39 9.97
N SER A 235 4.46 -10.58 10.23
CA SER A 235 3.96 -11.64 11.11
C SER A 235 4.42 -13.02 10.62
N LYS A 236 4.65 -13.95 11.54
CA LYS A 236 5.00 -15.35 11.20
C LYS A 236 3.91 -16.07 10.39
N SER A 237 2.65 -15.58 10.44
CA SER A 237 1.52 -16.07 9.68
C SER A 237 1.52 -15.64 8.21
N SER A 238 2.41 -14.70 7.83
CA SER A 238 2.57 -14.20 6.47
C SER A 238 3.90 -14.61 5.84
N SER A 239 4.09 -14.26 4.58
CA SER A 239 5.33 -14.46 3.81
C SER A 239 5.79 -15.92 3.81
N SER A 240 4.89 -16.82 3.42
CA SER A 240 5.19 -18.24 3.26
C SER A 240 6.40 -18.46 2.34
N MET A 241 7.12 -19.55 2.52
CA MET A 241 8.25 -19.90 1.65
C MET A 241 7.80 -20.01 0.17
N GLU A 242 6.58 -20.51 -0.06
CA GLU A 242 5.99 -20.62 -1.39
C GLU A 242 5.79 -19.24 -2.01
N PHE A 243 5.20 -18.30 -1.28
CA PHE A 243 4.98 -16.92 -1.71
C PHE A 243 6.30 -16.21 -2.01
N VAL A 244 7.27 -16.25 -1.08
CA VAL A 244 8.57 -15.58 -1.27
C VAL A 244 9.36 -16.18 -2.43
N SER A 245 9.26 -17.51 -2.63
CA SER A 245 9.95 -18.17 -3.76
C SER A 245 9.35 -17.85 -5.13
N GLN A 246 8.05 -17.50 -5.20
CA GLN A 246 7.40 -17.10 -6.45
C GLN A 246 7.63 -15.60 -6.74
N THR A 247 7.58 -14.76 -5.72
CA THR A 247 7.71 -13.31 -5.87
C THR A 247 9.16 -12.84 -5.94
N GLN A 248 10.09 -13.48 -5.23
CA GLN A 248 11.53 -13.17 -5.21
C GLN A 248 11.84 -11.68 -5.31
N PRO A 249 11.29 -10.83 -4.44
CA PRO A 249 11.35 -9.39 -4.65
C PRO A 249 12.78 -8.86 -4.52
N GLU A 250 13.13 -7.86 -5.33
CA GLU A 250 14.37 -7.10 -5.17
C GLU A 250 14.36 -6.34 -3.84
N TYR A 251 13.21 -5.70 -3.52
CA TYR A 251 12.99 -4.99 -2.26
C TYR A 251 11.81 -5.60 -1.50
N ALA A 252 12.07 -6.04 -0.26
CA ALA A 252 11.04 -6.43 0.70
C ALA A 252 10.88 -5.32 1.73
N VAL A 253 9.76 -4.60 1.72
CA VAL A 253 9.50 -3.48 2.62
C VAL A 253 8.57 -3.92 3.74
N ILE A 254 8.98 -3.68 4.98
CA ILE A 254 8.22 -4.03 6.18
C ILE A 254 7.82 -2.74 6.90
N SER A 255 6.53 -2.40 6.85
CA SER A 255 5.95 -1.33 7.67
C SER A 255 5.71 -1.89 9.06
N VAL A 256 6.39 -1.37 10.06
CA VAL A 256 6.33 -1.88 11.43
C VAL A 256 6.76 -0.83 12.43
N GLY A 257 6.16 -0.81 13.60
CA GLY A 257 6.49 0.16 14.65
C GLY A 257 7.72 -0.22 15.47
N LYS A 258 8.58 0.74 15.76
CA LYS A 258 9.81 0.55 16.54
C LYS A 258 9.58 -0.14 17.90
N ASN A 259 8.45 0.13 18.55
CA ASN A 259 8.10 -0.42 19.85
C ASN A 259 6.85 -1.30 19.78
N ASN A 260 6.66 -2.02 18.65
CA ASN A 260 5.52 -2.90 18.55
C ASN A 260 5.59 -4.04 19.57
N ARG A 261 4.43 -4.38 20.12
CA ARG A 261 4.30 -5.44 21.16
C ARG A 261 4.04 -6.83 20.55
N PHE A 262 3.95 -6.92 19.24
CA PHE A 262 3.63 -8.17 18.53
C PHE A 262 4.87 -8.99 18.20
N GLY A 263 6.07 -8.39 18.34
CA GLY A 263 7.33 -9.02 17.99
C GLY A 263 7.57 -9.09 16.48
N HIS A 264 6.93 -8.20 15.73
CA HIS A 264 7.13 -8.08 14.28
C HIS A 264 8.35 -7.22 13.94
N PRO A 265 9.02 -7.47 12.80
CA PRO A 265 8.86 -8.66 11.96
C PRO A 265 9.41 -9.90 12.65
N SER A 266 8.80 -11.05 12.39
CA SER A 266 9.32 -12.32 12.90
C SER A 266 10.66 -12.66 12.24
N PRO A 267 11.62 -13.23 12.99
CA PRO A 267 12.92 -13.61 12.43
C PRO A 267 12.81 -14.59 11.26
N GLU A 268 11.80 -15.46 11.28
CA GLU A 268 11.55 -16.43 10.22
C GLU A 268 11.18 -15.74 8.90
N VAL A 269 10.34 -14.69 8.95
CA VAL A 269 9.96 -13.91 7.78
C VAL A 269 11.18 -13.19 7.20
N VAL A 270 11.96 -12.53 8.06
CA VAL A 270 13.21 -11.87 7.64
C VAL A 270 14.16 -12.86 6.97
N SER A 271 14.35 -14.05 7.56
CA SER A 271 15.23 -15.08 7.01
C SER A 271 14.75 -15.60 5.66
N ARG A 272 13.44 -15.68 5.41
CA ARG A 272 12.91 -16.11 4.11
C ARG A 272 13.29 -15.13 3.00
N TYR A 273 13.12 -13.81 3.21
CA TYR A 273 13.51 -12.80 2.24
C TYR A 273 15.04 -12.73 2.06
N ASP A 274 15.81 -12.90 3.13
CA ASP A 274 17.28 -12.93 3.06
C ASP A 274 17.78 -14.11 2.24
N LEU A 275 17.13 -15.29 2.32
CA LEU A 275 17.45 -16.47 1.52
C LEU A 275 17.37 -16.18 0.01
N PHE A 276 16.43 -15.34 -0.42
CA PHE A 276 16.26 -14.90 -1.81
C PHE A 276 17.02 -13.61 -2.13
N ARG A 277 17.89 -13.13 -1.20
CA ARG A 277 18.73 -11.94 -1.35
C ARG A 277 17.95 -10.65 -1.60
N SER A 278 16.72 -10.57 -1.10
CA SER A 278 15.96 -9.34 -1.12
C SER A 278 16.63 -8.26 -0.25
N VAL A 279 16.61 -7.02 -0.71
CA VAL A 279 16.99 -5.87 0.13
C VAL A 279 15.84 -5.61 1.08
N ILE A 280 16.04 -5.92 2.37
CA ILE A 280 15.01 -5.76 3.40
C ILE A 280 15.06 -4.35 3.97
N LEU A 281 13.97 -3.60 3.78
CA LEU A 281 13.81 -2.25 4.28
C LEU A 281 12.71 -2.23 5.36
N ARG A 282 12.97 -1.60 6.52
CA ARG A 282 12.06 -1.61 7.66
C ARG A 282 11.82 -0.20 8.17
N THR A 283 10.55 0.19 8.37
CA THR A 283 10.19 1.53 8.83
C THR A 283 10.62 1.80 10.28
N ASP A 284 10.67 0.78 11.15
CA ASP A 284 11.15 0.92 12.53
C ASP A 284 12.65 1.24 12.65
N LEU A 285 13.42 0.94 11.59
CA LEU A 285 14.86 1.21 11.54
C LEU A 285 15.20 2.45 10.74
N LEU A 286 14.44 2.73 9.68
CA LEU A 286 14.77 3.73 8.66
C LEU A 286 13.85 4.96 8.68
N GLY A 287 12.78 4.94 9.50
CA GLY A 287 11.71 5.93 9.34
C GLY A 287 10.91 5.70 8.05
N SER A 288 10.32 6.73 7.49
CA SER A 288 9.65 6.63 6.19
C SER A 288 10.65 6.27 5.09
N ILE A 289 10.27 5.34 4.22
CA ILE A 289 11.12 4.79 3.16
C ILE A 289 10.61 5.29 1.82
N GLU A 290 11.44 6.01 1.07
CA GLU A 290 11.16 6.45 -0.28
C GLU A 290 11.94 5.62 -1.29
N LEU A 291 11.21 4.99 -2.22
CA LEU A 291 11.73 4.33 -3.40
C LEU A 291 11.30 5.11 -4.64
N LEU A 292 12.21 5.30 -5.57
CA LEU A 292 11.99 5.99 -6.84
C LEU A 292 12.14 5.03 -8.00
N SER A 293 11.40 5.27 -9.09
CA SER A 293 11.55 4.49 -10.32
C SER A 293 11.34 5.33 -11.57
N ASP A 294 12.23 5.13 -12.57
CA ASP A 294 12.06 5.61 -13.95
C ASP A 294 11.21 4.63 -14.80
N GLY A 295 10.83 3.51 -14.20
CA GLY A 295 10.07 2.43 -14.82
C GLY A 295 10.90 1.26 -15.34
N ASP A 296 12.23 1.40 -15.35
CA ASP A 296 13.15 0.32 -15.73
C ASP A 296 13.92 -0.21 -14.52
N ARG A 297 14.18 0.65 -13.54
CA ARG A 297 14.90 0.31 -12.30
C ARG A 297 14.29 1.04 -11.11
N VAL A 298 14.61 0.56 -9.92
CA VAL A 298 14.23 1.16 -8.64
C VAL A 298 15.49 1.56 -7.88
N TRP A 299 15.44 2.68 -7.19
CA TRP A 299 16.49 3.09 -6.26
C TRP A 299 15.90 3.77 -5.03
N ARG A 300 16.63 3.68 -3.92
CA ARG A 300 16.30 4.40 -2.70
C ARG A 300 17.00 5.77 -2.72
N GLU A 301 16.26 6.83 -2.52
CA GLU A 301 16.86 8.14 -2.24
C GLU A 301 17.38 8.10 -0.79
N LYS A 302 18.69 8.31 -0.61
CA LYS A 302 19.26 8.38 0.74
C LYS A 302 18.76 9.65 1.40
N SER A 303 18.11 9.53 2.54
CA SER A 303 17.83 10.68 3.40
C SER A 303 19.15 11.30 3.87
N LEU A 304 19.20 12.64 3.99
CA LEU A 304 20.33 13.35 4.61
C LEU A 304 20.61 12.91 6.06
N PHE A 305 19.73 12.09 6.64
CA PHE A 305 19.81 11.56 8.00
C PHE A 305 20.17 10.06 8.05
N ASP A 306 20.44 9.41 6.91
CA ASP A 306 20.98 8.05 6.85
C ASP A 306 22.48 8.09 7.16
N ILE A 307 22.83 8.13 8.47
CA ILE A 307 24.22 8.03 8.97
C ILE A 307 24.52 6.57 9.29
#